data_3d9466053fdbbfff8552b3aaf538b54d
#
_entry.id   3d9466053fdbbfff8552b3aaf538b54d
#
_cell.length_a   1.000
_cell.length_b   1.000
_cell.length_c   1.000
_cell.angle_alpha   90.00
_cell.angle_beta   90.00
_cell.angle_gamma   90.00
#
_symmetry.space_group_name_H-M   'P 1'
#
loop_
_entity.id
_entity.type
_entity.pdbx_description
1 polymer ?
#
loop_
_entity_poly.entity_id
_entity_poly.type
_entity_poly.pdbx_seq_one_letter_code
_entity_poly.pdbx_strand_id
1 'polypeptide(L)'
;MICFHSRYSLGDEHNFDEPRDFLHKKLFDMYSSYPSSQYGKPVYDFIKSGKAADCKLEYDNSSREWVLYERYFGGKEWSKSSSYSASLKGKDVPDWFLDDCLSALKMQEMVDLLEKSGQFFMLPLYLYDHSGITMNTTGFSCPWDSGQVGWIYADADSVKKEYGKLTAETIKKAMELLQAEVKTYDYYITGESYGFQLFEGDEEIDSCYGFLGDFRDV
;
A
#
# COMPACT_ATOMS: atom_id res chain seq x y z
N MET A 1 -5.89 2.53 7.34
CA MET A 1 -4.89 1.43 7.41
C MET A 1 -5.45 0.19 6.73
N ILE A 2 -4.66 -0.54 5.96
CA ILE A 2 -5.05 -1.81 5.36
C ILE A 2 -4.12 -2.91 5.85
N CYS A 3 -4.68 -3.97 6.46
CA CYS A 3 -3.93 -5.03 7.09
C CYS A 3 -4.38 -6.40 6.60
N PHE A 4 -3.43 -7.31 6.41
CA PHE A 4 -3.63 -8.70 6.00
C PHE A 4 -2.98 -9.60 7.03
N HIS A 5 -3.78 -10.18 7.90
CA HIS A 5 -3.30 -11.09 8.93
C HIS A 5 -4.26 -12.26 9.12
N SER A 6 -3.73 -13.48 9.22
CA SER A 6 -4.55 -14.71 9.24
C SER A 6 -5.33 -14.93 10.54
N ARG A 7 -4.89 -14.33 11.65
CA ARG A 7 -5.47 -14.54 12.99
C ARG A 7 -6.21 -13.34 13.56
N TYR A 8 -5.85 -12.12 13.13
CA TYR A 8 -6.38 -10.89 13.71
C TYR A 8 -7.04 -10.04 12.62
N SER A 9 -8.20 -9.50 12.92
CA SER A 9 -8.84 -8.44 12.12
C SER A 9 -8.27 -7.10 12.57
N LEU A 10 -7.35 -6.55 11.80
CA LEU A 10 -6.62 -5.32 12.10
C LEU A 10 -6.84 -4.28 11.00
N GLY A 11 -6.76 -3.00 11.38
CA GLY A 11 -6.95 -1.89 10.44
C GLY A 11 -8.41 -1.69 10.02
N ASP A 12 -8.61 -1.05 8.87
CA ASP A 12 -9.93 -0.76 8.32
C ASP A 12 -10.51 -2.00 7.61
N GLU A 13 -11.83 -2.12 7.58
CA GLU A 13 -12.50 -3.18 6.82
C GLU A 13 -12.22 -3.02 5.32
N HIS A 14 -11.91 -4.12 4.65
CA HIS A 14 -11.69 -4.17 3.20
C HIS A 14 -12.05 -5.54 2.62
N ASN A 15 -12.25 -5.59 1.29
CA ASN A 15 -12.64 -6.79 0.56
C ASN A 15 -11.50 -7.36 -0.31
N PHE A 16 -10.25 -7.09 0.03
CA PHE A 16 -9.10 -7.66 -0.67
C PHE A 16 -8.68 -8.96 0.03
N ASP A 17 -8.45 -10.01 -0.75
CA ASP A 17 -8.00 -11.30 -0.23
C ASP A 17 -6.51 -11.28 0.10
N GLU A 18 -5.70 -10.60 -0.74
CA GLU A 18 -4.25 -10.54 -0.60
C GLU A 18 -3.70 -9.11 -0.72
N PRO A 19 -2.51 -8.83 -0.11
CA PRO A 19 -1.84 -7.53 -0.24
C PRO A 19 -1.62 -7.11 -1.70
N ARG A 20 -1.38 -8.08 -2.58
CA ARG A 20 -1.17 -7.88 -4.00
C ARG A 20 -2.41 -7.30 -4.69
N ASP A 21 -3.60 -7.79 -4.34
CA ASP A 21 -4.86 -7.34 -4.95
C ASP A 21 -5.12 -5.86 -4.67
N PHE A 22 -4.82 -5.42 -3.45
CA PHE A 22 -4.90 -4.02 -3.08
C PHE A 22 -3.96 -3.14 -3.91
N LEU A 23 -2.68 -3.51 -4.01
CA LEU A 23 -1.68 -2.74 -4.77
C LEU A 23 -2.03 -2.70 -6.26
N HIS A 24 -2.41 -3.86 -6.82
CA HIS A 24 -2.83 -4.00 -8.20
C HIS A 24 -4.03 -3.09 -8.51
N LYS A 25 -5.08 -3.17 -7.69
CA LYS A 25 -6.28 -2.34 -7.84
C LYS A 25 -5.98 -0.85 -7.79
N LYS A 26 -5.13 -0.41 -6.84
CA LYS A 26 -4.75 1.00 -6.72
C LYS A 26 -3.99 1.49 -7.96
N LEU A 27 -3.04 0.71 -8.47
CA LEU A 27 -2.31 1.03 -9.69
C LEU A 27 -3.20 1.03 -10.92
N PHE A 28 -4.07 0.03 -11.05
CA PHE A 28 -5.00 -0.08 -12.17
C PHE A 28 -5.95 1.11 -12.21
N ASP A 29 -6.63 1.44 -11.11
CA ASP A 29 -7.55 2.57 -11.02
C ASP A 29 -6.85 3.90 -11.35
N MET A 30 -5.63 4.08 -10.81
CA MET A 30 -4.85 5.28 -11.05
C MET A 30 -4.46 5.42 -12.52
N TYR A 31 -3.82 4.40 -13.11
CA TYR A 31 -3.26 4.51 -14.46
C TYR A 31 -4.28 4.34 -15.57
N SER A 32 -5.42 3.67 -15.33
CA SER A 32 -6.55 3.62 -16.26
C SER A 32 -7.33 4.95 -16.29
N SER A 33 -7.28 5.75 -15.23
CA SER A 33 -7.90 7.08 -15.18
C SER A 33 -7.09 8.18 -15.90
N TYR A 34 -5.83 7.91 -16.26
CA TYR A 34 -4.97 8.87 -16.93
C TYR A 34 -5.49 9.27 -18.32
N PRO A 35 -5.18 10.50 -18.79
CA PRO A 35 -5.50 10.89 -20.16
C PRO A 35 -4.98 9.88 -21.18
N SER A 36 -5.69 9.73 -22.30
CA SER A 36 -5.41 8.73 -23.34
C SER A 36 -3.93 8.61 -23.74
N SER A 37 -3.22 9.73 -23.82
CA SER A 37 -1.80 9.76 -24.18
C SER A 37 -0.86 9.22 -23.11
N GLN A 38 -1.35 9.00 -21.88
CA GLN A 38 -0.58 8.55 -20.72
C GLN A 38 -1.15 7.26 -20.09
N TYR A 39 -2.21 6.71 -20.68
CA TYR A 39 -2.84 5.49 -20.20
C TYR A 39 -1.82 4.35 -20.03
N GLY A 40 -1.70 3.82 -18.81
CA GLY A 40 -0.75 2.76 -18.46
C GLY A 40 0.73 3.07 -18.70
N LYS A 41 1.05 4.26 -19.25
CA LYS A 41 2.42 4.61 -19.68
C LYS A 41 3.49 4.41 -18.60
N PRO A 42 3.30 4.82 -17.33
CA PRO A 42 4.33 4.61 -16.31
C PRO A 42 4.64 3.12 -16.09
N VAL A 43 3.65 2.23 -16.17
CA VAL A 43 3.81 0.78 -16.03
C VAL A 43 4.61 0.23 -17.22
N TYR A 44 4.20 0.56 -18.45
CA TYR A 44 4.90 0.10 -19.65
C TYR A 44 6.35 0.60 -19.71
N ASP A 45 6.59 1.86 -19.34
CA ASP A 45 7.93 2.44 -19.32
C ASP A 45 8.81 1.82 -18.24
N PHE A 46 8.22 1.49 -17.08
CA PHE A 46 8.92 0.77 -16.02
C PHE A 46 9.39 -0.62 -16.50
N ILE A 47 8.50 -1.40 -17.10
CA ILE A 47 8.82 -2.74 -17.60
C ILE A 47 9.84 -2.66 -18.76
N LYS A 48 9.62 -1.77 -19.74
CA LYS A 48 10.55 -1.57 -20.88
C LYS A 48 11.93 -1.10 -20.45
N SER A 49 12.06 -0.40 -19.34
CA SER A 49 13.36 0.06 -18.84
C SER A 49 14.23 -1.07 -18.26
N GLY A 50 13.72 -2.31 -18.19
CA GLY A 50 14.41 -3.45 -17.60
C GLY A 50 14.51 -3.39 -16.07
N LYS A 51 13.70 -2.56 -15.41
CA LYS A 51 13.66 -2.45 -13.95
C LYS A 51 12.79 -3.53 -13.30
N ALA A 52 11.83 -4.07 -14.05
CA ALA A 52 11.03 -5.19 -13.58
C ALA A 52 11.89 -6.47 -13.56
N ALA A 53 11.86 -7.18 -12.42
CA ALA A 53 12.76 -8.31 -12.21
C ALA A 53 12.37 -9.55 -13.01
N ASP A 54 11.06 -9.84 -13.08
CA ASP A 54 10.55 -11.10 -13.62
C ASP A 54 9.63 -10.91 -14.84
N CYS A 55 9.54 -9.69 -15.37
CA CYS A 55 8.86 -9.44 -16.63
C CYS A 55 9.62 -8.45 -17.51
N LYS A 56 9.39 -8.51 -18.81
CA LYS A 56 9.92 -7.57 -19.81
C LYS A 56 8.91 -7.34 -20.92
N LEU A 57 8.93 -6.16 -21.49
CA LEU A 57 8.06 -5.76 -22.58
C LEU A 57 8.89 -5.39 -23.81
N GLU A 58 8.80 -6.19 -24.87
CA GLU A 58 9.58 -6.06 -26.09
C GLU A 58 8.66 -5.94 -27.32
N TYR A 59 9.10 -5.18 -28.32
CA TYR A 59 8.39 -5.10 -29.60
C TYR A 59 8.92 -6.14 -30.55
N ASP A 60 8.07 -7.08 -30.97
CA ASP A 60 8.38 -8.06 -31.99
C ASP A 60 8.07 -7.49 -33.38
N ASN A 61 9.14 -7.24 -34.16
CA ASN A 61 9.03 -6.70 -35.52
C ASN A 61 8.39 -7.68 -36.51
N SER A 62 8.44 -8.98 -36.25
CA SER A 62 7.92 -10.01 -37.16
C SER A 62 6.40 -10.09 -37.05
N SER A 63 5.86 -10.11 -35.85
CA SER A 63 4.41 -10.08 -35.58
C SER A 63 3.82 -8.68 -35.52
N ARG A 64 4.67 -7.65 -35.40
CA ARG A 64 4.29 -6.23 -35.14
C ARG A 64 3.51 -6.05 -33.86
N GLU A 65 3.92 -6.76 -32.79
CA GLU A 65 3.24 -6.75 -31.51
C GLU A 65 4.19 -6.30 -30.38
N TRP A 66 3.63 -5.69 -29.37
CA TRP A 66 4.24 -5.62 -28.05
C TRP A 66 4.00 -6.94 -27.35
N VAL A 67 5.05 -7.58 -26.89
CA VAL A 67 4.99 -8.89 -26.22
C VAL A 67 5.47 -8.74 -24.79
N LEU A 68 4.59 -9.13 -23.86
CA LEU A 68 4.93 -9.29 -22.46
C LEU A 68 5.52 -10.68 -22.27
N TYR A 69 6.74 -10.73 -21.77
CA TYR A 69 7.42 -11.95 -21.37
C TYR A 69 7.51 -11.97 -19.84
N GLU A 70 7.29 -13.12 -19.28
CA GLU A 70 7.46 -13.40 -17.87
C GLU A 70 8.45 -14.55 -17.68
N ARG A 71 9.14 -14.57 -16.56
CA ARG A 71 9.92 -15.73 -16.13
C ARG A 71 9.43 -16.19 -14.76
N TYR A 72 9.38 -17.50 -14.60
CA TYR A 72 9.04 -18.09 -13.31
C TYR A 72 10.11 -17.78 -12.27
N PHE A 73 9.67 -17.68 -11.03
CA PHE A 73 10.49 -17.38 -9.87
C PHE A 73 11.81 -18.19 -9.87
N GLY A 74 12.95 -17.49 -10.01
CA GLY A 74 14.26 -18.11 -10.08
C GLY A 74 14.61 -18.80 -11.40
N GLY A 75 13.71 -18.80 -12.39
CA GLY A 75 13.96 -19.35 -13.73
C GLY A 75 14.85 -18.45 -14.58
N LYS A 76 15.51 -19.07 -15.57
CA LYS A 76 16.34 -18.34 -16.57
C LYS A 76 15.60 -18.10 -17.88
N GLU A 77 14.55 -18.85 -18.14
CA GLU A 77 13.83 -18.82 -19.41
C GLU A 77 12.67 -17.83 -19.37
N TRP A 78 12.52 -17.08 -20.47
CA TRP A 78 11.43 -16.15 -20.68
C TRP A 78 10.32 -16.83 -21.47
N SER A 79 9.10 -16.76 -20.99
CA SER A 79 7.89 -17.27 -21.65
C SER A 79 7.02 -16.11 -22.09
N LYS A 80 6.44 -16.19 -23.29
CA LYS A 80 5.43 -15.23 -23.75
C LYS A 80 4.18 -15.40 -22.87
N SER A 81 3.76 -14.31 -22.25
CA SER A 81 2.55 -14.25 -21.42
C SER A 81 1.39 -13.67 -22.24
N SER A 82 1.54 -12.45 -22.73
CA SER A 82 0.52 -11.80 -23.55
C SER A 82 1.14 -10.94 -24.65
N SER A 83 0.32 -10.49 -25.61
CA SER A 83 0.77 -9.58 -26.67
C SER A 83 -0.33 -8.66 -27.14
N TYR A 84 0.07 -7.46 -27.61
CA TYR A 84 -0.84 -6.44 -28.12
C TYR A 84 -0.28 -5.79 -29.39
N SER A 85 -1.10 -5.73 -30.46
CA SER A 85 -0.67 -5.40 -31.81
C SER A 85 -0.65 -3.92 -32.18
N ALA A 86 -1.11 -3.03 -31.29
CA ALA A 86 -1.14 -1.60 -31.57
C ALA A 86 -0.09 -0.80 -30.75
N SER A 87 -0.12 0.51 -30.89
CA SER A 87 0.76 1.39 -30.12
C SER A 87 0.39 1.39 -28.62
N LEU A 88 1.39 1.28 -27.73
CA LEU A 88 1.18 1.48 -26.30
C LEU A 88 0.95 2.96 -25.92
N LYS A 89 0.42 3.74 -26.84
CA LYS A 89 0.07 5.15 -26.63
C LYS A 89 -1.42 5.33 -26.91
N GLY A 90 -2.17 5.68 -25.87
CA GLY A 90 -3.54 6.12 -26.00
C GLY A 90 -4.59 5.14 -25.51
N LYS A 91 -5.86 5.53 -25.67
CA LYS A 91 -7.06 4.81 -25.23
C LYS A 91 -7.31 3.48 -25.95
N ASP A 92 -6.53 3.21 -27.01
CA ASP A 92 -6.70 1.99 -27.77
C ASP A 92 -6.02 0.77 -27.10
N VAL A 93 -5.21 1.02 -26.05
CA VAL A 93 -4.67 -0.07 -25.24
C VAL A 93 -5.77 -0.62 -24.36
N PRO A 94 -6.16 -1.88 -24.53
CA PRO A 94 -7.25 -2.46 -23.74
C PRO A 94 -6.82 -2.65 -22.28
N ASP A 95 -7.80 -2.54 -21.38
CA ASP A 95 -7.60 -2.69 -19.94
C ASP A 95 -6.94 -4.00 -19.56
N TRP A 96 -7.26 -5.10 -20.25
CA TRP A 96 -6.67 -6.41 -19.98
C TRP A 96 -5.15 -6.43 -20.19
N PHE A 97 -4.60 -5.62 -21.13
CA PHE A 97 -3.15 -5.60 -21.35
C PHE A 97 -2.42 -4.80 -20.24
N LEU A 98 -3.04 -3.75 -19.72
CA LEU A 98 -2.55 -3.08 -18.51
C LEU A 98 -2.62 -4.00 -17.31
N ASP A 99 -3.72 -4.73 -17.16
CA ASP A 99 -3.94 -5.71 -16.11
C ASP A 99 -2.87 -6.82 -16.12
N ASP A 100 -2.59 -7.41 -17.29
CA ASP A 100 -1.52 -8.39 -17.48
C ASP A 100 -0.15 -7.82 -17.10
N CYS A 101 0.16 -6.59 -17.53
CA CYS A 101 1.42 -5.92 -17.20
C CYS A 101 1.58 -5.67 -15.68
N LEU A 102 0.50 -5.28 -15.00
CA LEU A 102 0.50 -5.10 -13.55
C LEU A 102 0.63 -6.44 -12.82
N SER A 103 -0.09 -7.47 -13.31
CA SER A 103 -0.04 -8.81 -12.75
C SER A 103 1.33 -9.47 -12.86
N ALA A 104 2.17 -9.05 -13.80
CA ALA A 104 3.53 -9.54 -13.96
C ALA A 104 4.57 -8.89 -13.01
N LEU A 105 4.20 -7.78 -12.33
CA LEU A 105 5.10 -7.07 -11.40
C LEU A 105 5.17 -7.75 -10.03
N LYS A 106 6.30 -7.60 -9.35
CA LYS A 106 6.41 -7.93 -7.92
C LYS A 106 5.71 -6.89 -7.04
N MET A 107 5.28 -7.30 -5.84
CA MET A 107 4.65 -6.38 -4.89
C MET A 107 5.51 -5.14 -4.60
N GLN A 108 6.82 -5.31 -4.39
CA GLN A 108 7.72 -4.18 -4.14
C GLN A 108 7.78 -3.22 -5.35
N GLU A 109 7.73 -3.74 -6.57
CA GLU A 109 7.70 -2.93 -7.79
C GLU A 109 6.39 -2.15 -7.95
N MET A 110 5.28 -2.74 -7.49
CA MET A 110 3.98 -2.06 -7.40
C MET A 110 4.00 -0.91 -6.37
N VAL A 111 4.57 -1.15 -5.18
CA VAL A 111 4.78 -0.12 -4.15
C VAL A 111 5.64 1.02 -4.72
N ASP A 112 6.77 0.70 -5.35
CA ASP A 112 7.65 1.67 -5.98
C ASP A 112 6.94 2.55 -7.03
N LEU A 113 6.03 1.95 -7.82
CA LEU A 113 5.25 2.68 -8.82
C LEU A 113 4.22 3.61 -8.17
N LEU A 114 3.55 3.16 -7.10
CA LEU A 114 2.62 3.99 -6.32
C LEU A 114 3.33 5.20 -5.71
N GLU A 115 4.45 4.98 -5.04
CA GLU A 115 5.23 6.05 -4.40
C GLU A 115 5.78 7.05 -5.43
N LYS A 116 6.35 6.56 -6.53
CA LYS A 116 6.89 7.41 -7.62
C LYS A 116 5.81 8.20 -8.36
N SER A 117 4.56 7.78 -8.27
CA SER A 117 3.44 8.51 -8.87
C SER A 117 3.22 9.89 -8.24
N GLY A 118 3.63 10.09 -6.99
CA GLY A 118 3.31 11.27 -6.18
C GLY A 118 1.81 11.40 -5.84
N GLN A 119 1.03 10.33 -6.07
CA GLN A 119 -0.39 10.29 -5.76
C GLN A 119 -0.70 9.49 -4.48
N PHE A 120 0.25 8.70 -4.00
CA PHE A 120 0.15 7.90 -2.78
C PHE A 120 1.38 8.10 -1.89
N PHE A 121 1.13 8.27 -0.61
CA PHE A 121 2.13 8.41 0.45
C PHE A 121 1.88 7.28 1.44
N MET A 122 2.79 6.31 1.50
CA MET A 122 2.57 5.04 2.17
C MET A 122 3.65 4.78 3.22
N LEU A 123 3.25 4.11 4.31
CA LEU A 123 4.17 3.53 5.29
C LEU A 123 3.82 2.05 5.47
N PRO A 124 4.82 1.16 5.54
CA PRO A 124 4.58 -0.24 5.84
C PRO A 124 4.09 -0.38 7.29
N LEU A 125 3.23 -1.37 7.52
CA LEU A 125 2.79 -1.77 8.85
C LEU A 125 3.44 -3.10 9.20
N TYR A 126 4.17 -3.14 10.31
CA TYR A 126 4.77 -4.35 10.85
C TYR A 126 4.08 -4.72 12.15
N LEU A 127 3.76 -6.01 12.28
CA LEU A 127 3.20 -6.60 13.50
C LEU A 127 4.25 -7.48 14.15
N TYR A 128 4.40 -7.38 15.46
CA TYR A 128 5.09 -8.35 16.32
C TYR A 128 4.05 -9.10 17.14
N ASP A 129 4.12 -10.43 17.13
CA ASP A 129 3.12 -11.32 17.75
C ASP A 129 3.82 -12.36 18.63
N HIS A 130 4.09 -11.97 19.89
CA HIS A 130 4.69 -12.83 20.90
C HIS A 130 4.13 -12.47 22.29
N SER A 131 3.26 -13.33 22.84
CA SER A 131 2.57 -13.09 24.14
C SER A 131 1.73 -11.81 24.20
N GLY A 132 1.34 -11.29 23.07
CA GLY A 132 0.65 -10.03 22.80
C GLY A 132 1.03 -9.52 21.43
N ILE A 133 0.31 -8.53 20.93
CA ILE A 133 0.59 -7.93 19.63
C ILE A 133 0.98 -6.48 19.79
N THR A 134 1.92 -6.00 18.98
CA THR A 134 2.27 -4.58 18.85
C THR A 134 2.59 -4.26 17.40
N MET A 135 2.33 -3.03 16.98
CA MET A 135 2.44 -2.57 15.59
C MET A 135 3.30 -1.32 15.48
N ASN A 136 4.09 -1.22 14.40
CA ASN A 136 4.81 0.00 14.05
C ASN A 136 5.04 0.12 12.53
N THR A 137 5.68 1.21 12.10
CA THR A 137 6.02 1.49 10.70
C THR A 137 7.50 1.25 10.37
N THR A 138 8.32 0.81 11.34
CA THR A 138 9.77 0.69 11.19
C THR A 138 10.28 -0.74 11.24
N GLY A 139 9.40 -1.68 11.64
CA GLY A 139 9.73 -3.09 11.82
C GLY A 139 10.31 -3.42 13.19
N PHE A 140 10.56 -4.71 13.41
CA PHE A 140 11.06 -5.27 14.65
C PHE A 140 12.34 -6.07 14.39
N SER A 141 13.19 -6.19 15.41
CA SER A 141 14.46 -6.93 15.31
C SER A 141 14.31 -8.45 15.30
N CYS A 142 13.13 -8.97 15.68
CA CYS A 142 12.84 -10.41 15.73
C CYS A 142 12.13 -10.86 14.45
N PRO A 143 12.81 -11.52 13.48
CA PRO A 143 12.18 -11.92 12.23
C PRO A 143 11.25 -13.14 12.36
N TRP A 144 11.26 -13.85 13.50
CA TRP A 144 10.45 -15.05 13.72
C TRP A 144 9.04 -14.74 14.17
N ASP A 145 8.88 -13.68 14.97
CA ASP A 145 7.63 -13.27 15.58
C ASP A 145 7.09 -11.96 14.98
N SER A 146 7.72 -11.45 13.91
CA SER A 146 7.28 -10.22 13.26
C SER A 146 7.33 -10.28 11.74
N GLY A 147 6.46 -9.50 11.11
CA GLY A 147 6.41 -9.38 9.66
C GLY A 147 5.61 -8.15 9.23
N GLN A 148 5.75 -7.79 7.96
CA GLN A 148 4.90 -6.79 7.36
C GLN A 148 3.50 -7.36 7.18
N VAL A 149 2.49 -6.63 7.65
CA VAL A 149 1.08 -7.04 7.59
C VAL A 149 0.22 -6.13 6.71
N GLY A 150 0.77 -5.04 6.19
CA GLY A 150 0.01 -4.12 5.34
C GLY A 150 0.64 -2.76 5.20
N TRP A 151 -0.21 -1.75 4.99
CA TRP A 151 0.20 -0.35 4.84
C TRP A 151 -0.82 0.60 5.47
N ILE A 152 -0.31 1.72 5.98
CA ILE A 152 -1.11 2.94 6.17
C ILE A 152 -0.75 3.91 5.06
N TYR A 153 -1.74 4.60 4.50
CA TYR A 153 -1.51 5.51 3.39
C TYR A 153 -2.46 6.70 3.37
N ALA A 154 -2.02 7.77 2.73
CA ALA A 154 -2.85 8.88 2.29
C ALA A 154 -2.69 9.07 0.78
N ASP A 155 -3.77 9.41 0.08
CA ASP A 155 -3.69 9.85 -1.31
C ASP A 155 -3.49 11.37 -1.41
N ALA A 156 -3.05 11.83 -2.59
CA ALA A 156 -2.77 13.24 -2.83
C ALA A 156 -3.99 14.14 -2.65
N ASP A 157 -5.19 13.62 -2.91
CA ASP A 157 -6.43 14.41 -2.78
C ASP A 157 -6.84 14.56 -1.32
N SER A 158 -6.64 13.53 -0.49
CA SER A 158 -6.81 13.62 0.97
C SER A 158 -5.84 14.63 1.58
N VAL A 159 -4.56 14.62 1.16
CA VAL A 159 -3.57 15.61 1.62
C VAL A 159 -3.95 17.02 1.19
N LYS A 160 -4.41 17.22 -0.06
CA LYS A 160 -4.90 18.53 -0.51
C LYS A 160 -6.14 18.99 0.26
N LYS A 161 -7.06 18.07 0.54
CA LYS A 161 -8.29 18.37 1.29
C LYS A 161 -7.96 18.83 2.71
N GLU A 162 -7.02 18.17 3.38
CA GLU A 162 -6.63 18.47 4.76
C GLU A 162 -5.78 19.74 4.86
N TYR A 163 -4.79 19.91 3.97
CA TYR A 163 -3.80 20.99 4.07
C TYR A 163 -3.96 22.09 3.01
N GLY A 164 -4.98 22.01 2.15
CA GLY A 164 -5.28 22.99 1.10
C GLY A 164 -4.37 22.91 -0.14
N LYS A 165 -3.20 22.27 -0.05
CA LYS A 165 -2.23 22.16 -1.15
C LYS A 165 -1.34 20.93 -0.98
N LEU A 166 -0.76 20.47 -2.10
CA LEU A 166 0.22 19.38 -2.12
C LEU A 166 1.63 19.97 -2.30
N THR A 167 2.43 19.95 -1.24
CA THR A 167 3.81 20.41 -1.18
C THR A 167 4.66 19.44 -0.39
N ALA A 168 5.98 19.52 -0.50
CA ALA A 168 6.88 18.68 0.30
C ALA A 168 6.61 18.83 1.81
N GLU A 169 6.26 20.03 2.29
CA GLU A 169 5.92 20.30 3.69
C GLU A 169 4.63 19.59 4.11
N THR A 170 3.55 19.70 3.28
CA THR A 170 2.25 19.08 3.61
C THR A 170 2.30 17.57 3.48
N ILE A 171 3.08 17.02 2.55
CA ILE A 171 3.36 15.59 2.45
C ILE A 171 4.08 15.10 3.71
N LYS A 172 5.10 15.82 4.17
CA LYS A 172 5.82 15.49 5.41
C LYS A 172 4.86 15.46 6.62
N LYS A 173 4.01 16.47 6.76
CA LYS A 173 2.98 16.52 7.83
C LYS A 173 2.01 15.34 7.74
N ALA A 174 1.58 14.98 6.53
CA ALA A 174 0.72 13.80 6.33
C ALA A 174 1.43 12.52 6.76
N MET A 175 2.71 12.34 6.41
CA MET A 175 3.49 11.16 6.82
C MET A 175 3.70 11.11 8.35
N GLU A 176 3.94 12.24 9.00
CA GLU A 176 4.02 12.34 10.47
C GLU A 176 2.67 11.99 11.12
N LEU A 177 1.55 12.43 10.53
CA LEU A 177 0.21 12.08 11.00
C LEU A 177 -0.05 10.57 10.87
N LEU A 178 0.29 9.95 9.71
CA LEU A 178 0.15 8.50 9.54
C LEU A 178 0.94 7.71 10.59
N GLN A 179 2.15 8.17 10.93
CA GLN A 179 2.95 7.54 12.00
C GLN A 179 2.28 7.68 13.38
N ALA A 180 1.72 8.86 13.67
CA ALA A 180 1.00 9.11 14.92
C ALA A 180 -0.28 8.26 15.03
N GLU A 181 -1.02 8.09 13.93
CA GLU A 181 -2.18 7.20 13.87
C GLU A 181 -1.83 5.75 14.17
N VAL A 182 -0.72 5.24 13.60
CA VAL A 182 -0.24 3.88 13.89
C VAL A 182 0.15 3.74 15.35
N LYS A 183 0.81 4.74 15.94
CA LYS A 183 1.16 4.73 17.37
C LYS A 183 -0.10 4.71 18.26
N THR A 184 -1.12 5.50 17.91
CA THR A 184 -2.39 5.51 18.65
C THR A 184 -3.13 4.16 18.50
N TYR A 185 -3.09 3.56 17.32
CA TYR A 185 -3.66 2.24 17.09
C TYR A 185 -2.91 1.15 17.86
N ASP A 186 -1.58 1.26 17.97
CA ASP A 186 -0.76 0.37 18.76
C ASP A 186 -1.17 0.38 20.23
N TYR A 187 -1.40 1.54 20.83
CA TYR A 187 -1.92 1.67 22.19
C TYR A 187 -3.27 0.93 22.36
N TYR A 188 -4.13 0.99 21.35
CA TYR A 188 -5.40 0.28 21.38
C TYR A 188 -5.21 -1.25 21.36
N ILE A 189 -4.38 -1.78 20.45
CA ILE A 189 -4.19 -3.23 20.31
C ILE A 189 -3.33 -3.84 21.42
N THR A 190 -2.47 -3.07 22.07
CA THR A 190 -1.70 -3.48 23.26
C THR A 190 -2.51 -3.39 24.55
N GLY A 191 -3.70 -2.80 24.51
CA GLY A 191 -4.56 -2.64 25.68
C GLY A 191 -4.20 -1.42 26.56
N GLU A 192 -3.37 -0.50 26.07
CA GLU A 192 -3.04 0.77 26.74
C GLU A 192 -4.18 1.77 26.58
N SER A 193 -5.37 1.36 27.00
CA SER A 193 -6.60 2.14 27.02
C SER A 193 -7.08 2.29 28.45
N TYR A 194 -7.23 3.53 28.90
CA TYR A 194 -7.52 3.88 30.27
C TYR A 194 -8.83 4.65 30.41
N GLY A 195 -9.35 4.66 31.61
CA GLY A 195 -10.47 5.48 32.02
C GLY A 195 -10.33 5.85 33.48
N PHE A 196 -11.11 6.84 33.94
CA PHE A 196 -11.24 7.14 35.36
C PHE A 196 -12.71 7.10 35.79
N GLN A 197 -12.92 6.82 37.07
CA GLN A 197 -14.16 7.00 37.77
C GLN A 197 -13.88 7.83 39.05
N LEU A 198 -14.69 8.83 39.29
CA LEU A 198 -14.60 9.67 40.47
C LEU A 198 -15.80 9.38 41.39
N PHE A 199 -15.51 9.08 42.63
CA PHE A 199 -16.54 8.77 43.66
C PHE A 199 -16.53 9.78 44.79
N GLU A 200 -17.71 10.12 45.29
CA GLU A 200 -17.91 10.79 46.58
C GLU A 200 -18.62 9.81 47.54
N GLY A 201 -17.86 9.22 48.47
CA GLY A 201 -18.33 8.07 49.24
C GLY A 201 -18.53 6.84 48.33
N ASP A 202 -19.77 6.33 48.29
CA ASP A 202 -20.15 5.18 47.41
C ASP A 202 -20.87 5.64 46.13
N GLU A 203 -21.02 6.94 45.89
CA GLU A 203 -21.71 7.51 44.74
C GLU A 203 -20.68 7.90 43.64
N GLU A 204 -20.84 7.36 42.41
CA GLU A 204 -20.07 7.78 41.25
C GLU A 204 -20.56 9.15 40.78
N ILE A 205 -19.68 10.17 40.81
CA ILE A 205 -20.01 11.54 40.42
C ILE A 205 -19.49 11.91 39.04
N ASP A 206 -18.49 11.19 38.52
CA ASP A 206 -17.98 11.41 37.16
C ASP A 206 -17.20 10.20 36.67
N SER A 207 -17.18 9.97 35.36
CA SER A 207 -16.33 8.96 34.71
C SER A 207 -16.04 9.33 33.27
N CYS A 208 -14.84 8.96 32.80
CA CYS A 208 -14.45 9.10 31.41
C CYS A 208 -13.51 7.96 31.02
N TYR A 209 -13.70 7.43 29.79
CA TYR A 209 -12.96 6.28 29.28
C TYR A 209 -12.43 6.56 27.88
N GLY A 210 -11.49 5.71 27.40
CA GLY A 210 -10.97 5.77 26.04
C GLY A 210 -9.74 6.65 25.87
N PHE A 211 -8.99 6.92 26.95
CA PHE A 211 -7.68 7.54 26.88
C PHE A 211 -6.68 6.49 26.37
N LEU A 212 -6.08 6.75 25.21
CA LEU A 212 -5.06 5.89 24.61
C LEU A 212 -3.68 6.50 24.83
N GLY A 213 -2.73 5.72 25.35
CA GLY A 213 -1.37 6.19 25.57
C GLY A 213 -0.65 5.50 26.72
N ASP A 214 0.60 5.92 26.99
CA ASP A 214 1.30 5.49 28.20
C ASP A 214 0.58 6.07 29.45
N PHE A 215 0.30 5.22 30.43
CA PHE A 215 -0.36 5.65 31.68
C PHE A 215 0.33 6.85 32.36
N ARG A 216 1.62 7.02 32.11
CA ARG A 216 2.41 8.16 32.67
C ARG A 216 2.19 9.46 31.92
N ASP A 217 1.60 9.40 30.74
CA ASP A 217 1.34 10.55 29.85
C ASP A 217 -0.15 10.94 29.87
N VAL A 218 -1.01 10.15 30.54
CA VAL A 218 -2.45 10.36 30.75
C VAL A 218 -2.69 10.88 32.18
#